data_c2e59852b6d165af345cf7b4e8a612c7
#
_entry.id   c2e59852b6d165af345cf7b4e8a612c7
#
_cell.length_a   1.000
_cell.length_b   1.000
_cell.length_c   1.000
_cell.angle_alpha   90.00
_cell.angle_beta   90.00
_cell.angle_gamma   90.00
#
_symmetry.space_group_name_H-M   'P 1'
#
loop_
_entity.id
_entity.type
_entity.pdbx_description
1 polymer ?
#
loop_
_entity_poly.entity_id
_entity_poly.type
_entity_poly.pdbx_seq_one_letter_code
_entity_poly.pdbx_strand_id
1 'polypeptide(L)'
;SEFKEYIFGMLFLKRCSDVFEQRRAEVIQLEIDAGKTPAEAEASAENKRWYKKDGYFWVPKESRYSYLVDNSRQANVGSLLSKALAGIEGENVSLYDVLEHIDFTRKIGQSKIPDIKLQQLITHFSTYRLRNEDFEFPDLLGAAYEYLIGEFADSAGKKGGEFYTPRSVVRMMVRLIKPELKHDIYDPCCGSGGMLIAAKEYIDEHGEDGRKANLFGQEFNGTVWSIAKMNMLLHGISTANLQNEDTLADPQHVEGGELMHFDRVLTNPPFSIAWGNTEKDADGNAAWKPKFEGERFPYGQVPLGAKKADLMFLQHMLAVTRDGGMVATVMPHGVLFRGGEERTIRAGIIEDDLLEAVIGVAPNLFYGTGIPACILVLRQRVQNGANRVSGKPAERQGKVLFINADREFFEGRAQNYLLPEHIEKIVTTFDEFRAIDGFSAIVDNATLKANEYNLNIRRYADNAPPPEPHDVRAHLVGGIPKAEVAEKAKLFSAHGLNPLDLLIERDARYFDFAPALATRQSLKPAIEGNAGINAKEAAIRAAFEQWWQAHSARITALSGQMDNAASLVSLRADLLESFSQSLEAIGLLDPFQVRGIVAGFWYQTKYEFLTLQARGAKNLFKIF
;
A
#
# COMPACT_ATOMS: atom_id res chain seq x y z
N SER A 1 -13.83 -16.66 7.51
CA SER A 1 -13.17 -15.56 8.24
C SER A 1 -12.75 -15.93 9.65
N GLU A 2 -13.46 -16.83 10.33
CA GLU A 2 -13.21 -17.20 11.74
C GLU A 2 -12.01 -18.14 11.94
N PHE A 3 -11.45 -18.72 10.86
CA PHE A 3 -10.28 -19.62 10.93
C PHE A 3 -8.94 -18.90 10.73
N LYS A 4 -8.94 -17.63 10.36
CA LYS A 4 -7.72 -16.87 10.06
C LYS A 4 -6.74 -16.81 11.24
N GLU A 5 -7.26 -16.53 12.42
CA GLU A 5 -6.46 -16.39 13.65
C GLU A 5 -5.67 -17.68 13.95
N TYR A 6 -6.30 -18.85 13.73
CA TYR A 6 -5.68 -20.15 13.95
C TYR A 6 -4.56 -20.45 12.94
N ILE A 7 -4.76 -20.08 11.67
CA ILE A 7 -3.73 -20.25 10.63
C ILE A 7 -2.57 -19.32 10.93
N PHE A 8 -2.84 -18.06 11.28
CA PHE A 8 -1.80 -17.10 11.66
C PHE A 8 -1.04 -17.53 12.91
N GLY A 9 -1.74 -18.00 13.94
CA GLY A 9 -1.11 -18.53 15.15
C GLY A 9 -0.22 -19.73 14.87
N MET A 10 -0.67 -20.66 14.03
CA MET A 10 0.13 -21.83 13.62
C MET A 10 1.37 -21.46 12.82
N LEU A 11 1.23 -20.55 11.86
CA LEU A 11 2.35 -20.06 11.05
C LEU A 11 3.41 -19.37 11.94
N PHE A 12 2.95 -18.50 12.84
CA PHE A 12 3.82 -17.81 13.78
C PHE A 12 4.54 -18.78 14.73
N LEU A 13 3.80 -19.71 15.33
CA LEU A 13 4.34 -20.75 16.22
C LEU A 13 5.39 -21.61 15.53
N LYS A 14 5.10 -22.07 14.30
CA LYS A 14 6.03 -22.85 13.48
C LYS A 14 7.29 -22.06 13.18
N ARG A 15 7.15 -20.81 12.76
CA ARG A 15 8.27 -19.91 12.46
C ARG A 15 9.15 -19.68 13.69
N CYS A 16 8.56 -19.33 14.83
CA CYS A 16 9.30 -19.12 16.07
C CYS A 16 10.11 -20.36 16.45
N SER A 17 9.49 -21.53 16.37
CA SER A 17 10.15 -22.80 16.68
C SER A 17 11.29 -23.10 15.71
N ASP A 18 11.10 -22.96 14.41
CA ASP A 18 12.10 -23.29 13.40
C ASP A 18 13.32 -22.36 13.47
N VAL A 19 13.11 -21.06 13.69
CA VAL A 19 14.20 -20.09 13.87
C VAL A 19 14.95 -20.33 15.17
N PHE A 20 14.22 -20.66 16.24
CA PHE A 20 14.82 -21.05 17.52
C PHE A 20 15.71 -22.29 17.37
N GLU A 21 15.22 -23.36 16.72
CA GLU A 21 15.99 -24.59 16.51
C GLU A 21 17.21 -24.37 15.59
N GLN A 22 17.10 -23.48 14.61
CA GLN A 22 18.26 -23.07 13.81
C GLN A 22 19.33 -22.44 14.70
N ARG A 23 18.94 -21.43 15.50
CA ARG A 23 19.87 -20.75 16.41
C ARG A 23 20.43 -21.69 17.46
N ARG A 24 19.63 -22.61 17.97
CA ARG A 24 20.05 -23.65 18.93
C ARG A 24 21.14 -24.53 18.32
N ALA A 25 20.98 -24.96 17.09
CA ALA A 25 22.00 -25.76 16.40
C ALA A 25 23.31 -24.98 16.21
N GLU A 26 23.24 -23.70 15.86
CA GLU A 26 24.41 -22.81 15.76
C GLU A 26 25.15 -22.69 17.12
N VAL A 27 24.42 -22.49 18.22
CA VAL A 27 24.98 -22.39 19.57
C VAL A 27 25.65 -23.70 19.98
N ILE A 28 25.01 -24.84 19.70
CA ILE A 28 25.62 -26.16 19.97
C ILE A 28 26.92 -26.29 19.21
N GLN A 29 26.97 -25.94 17.93
CA GLN A 29 28.21 -26.04 17.13
C GLN A 29 29.29 -25.10 17.67
N LEU A 30 28.96 -23.86 18.02
CA LEU A 30 29.89 -22.89 18.62
C LEU A 30 30.50 -23.42 19.93
N GLU A 31 29.69 -24.06 20.77
CA GLU A 31 30.15 -24.63 22.05
C GLU A 31 31.02 -25.89 21.86
N ILE A 32 30.73 -26.72 20.84
CA ILE A 32 31.57 -27.85 20.44
C ILE A 32 32.91 -27.33 19.89
N ASP A 33 32.89 -26.33 19.03
CA ASP A 33 34.09 -25.72 18.47
C ASP A 33 34.97 -25.07 19.58
N ALA A 34 34.34 -24.63 20.67
CA ALA A 34 35.00 -24.13 21.88
C ALA A 34 35.52 -25.25 22.80
N GLY A 35 35.39 -26.53 22.39
CA GLY A 35 35.95 -27.69 23.09
C GLY A 35 35.03 -28.37 24.10
N LYS A 36 33.72 -28.04 24.12
CA LYS A 36 32.74 -28.76 24.97
C LYS A 36 32.33 -30.09 24.34
N THR A 37 31.97 -31.03 25.19
CA THR A 37 31.31 -32.27 24.72
C THR A 37 29.92 -31.97 24.15
N PRO A 38 29.38 -32.80 23.25
CA PRO A 38 28.03 -32.62 22.71
C PRO A 38 26.95 -32.44 23.79
N ALA A 39 27.02 -33.21 24.89
CA ALA A 39 26.07 -33.11 25.98
C ALA A 39 26.14 -31.77 26.74
N GLU A 40 27.37 -31.27 26.98
CA GLU A 40 27.61 -29.96 27.61
C GLU A 40 27.16 -28.80 26.67
N ALA A 41 27.41 -28.94 25.37
CA ALA A 41 26.97 -27.97 24.36
C ALA A 41 25.45 -27.90 24.27
N GLU A 42 24.74 -29.03 24.25
CA GLU A 42 23.27 -29.09 24.31
C GLU A 42 22.71 -28.45 25.58
N ALA A 43 23.31 -28.73 26.74
CA ALA A 43 22.92 -28.11 28.00
C ALA A 43 23.15 -26.60 28.01
N SER A 44 24.28 -26.15 27.43
CA SER A 44 24.58 -24.72 27.26
C SER A 44 23.60 -24.02 26.35
N ALA A 45 23.15 -24.69 25.29
CA ALA A 45 22.16 -24.15 24.33
C ALA A 45 20.77 -23.96 24.94
N GLU A 46 20.46 -24.54 26.10
CA GLU A 46 19.24 -24.25 26.86
C GLU A 46 19.32 -22.96 27.70
N ASN A 47 20.39 -22.19 27.60
CA ASN A 47 20.51 -20.92 28.29
C ASN A 47 19.94 -19.76 27.45
N LYS A 48 18.92 -19.09 27.98
CA LYS A 48 18.19 -17.98 27.33
C LYS A 48 19.09 -16.82 26.85
N ARG A 49 20.27 -16.64 27.42
CA ARG A 49 21.23 -15.57 27.04
C ARG A 49 21.65 -15.61 25.57
N TRP A 50 21.70 -16.80 24.95
CA TRP A 50 22.10 -17.01 23.58
C TRP A 50 21.09 -16.51 22.56
N TYR A 51 19.85 -16.30 22.99
CA TYR A 51 18.73 -15.89 22.14
C TYR A 51 18.39 -14.40 22.34
N LYS A 52 18.21 -13.97 23.59
CA LYS A 52 17.80 -12.59 23.92
C LYS A 52 18.79 -11.53 23.44
N LYS A 53 20.10 -11.81 23.50
CA LYS A 53 21.14 -10.85 23.07
C LYS A 53 21.09 -10.58 21.56
N ASP A 54 20.75 -11.60 20.77
CA ASP A 54 20.77 -11.54 19.31
C ASP A 54 19.36 -11.32 18.70
N GLY A 55 18.37 -10.99 19.53
CA GLY A 55 17.01 -10.68 19.08
C GLY A 55 16.17 -11.88 18.67
N TYR A 56 16.57 -13.10 19.06
CA TYR A 56 15.77 -14.31 18.86
C TYR A 56 14.75 -14.51 19.98
N PHE A 57 13.59 -15.09 19.66
CA PHE A 57 12.64 -15.52 20.67
C PHE A 57 13.13 -16.77 21.39
N TRP A 58 12.94 -16.79 22.70
CA TRP A 58 13.10 -18.02 23.47
C TRP A 58 11.85 -18.87 23.32
N VAL A 59 12.02 -20.14 22.92
CA VAL A 59 10.91 -21.10 22.78
C VAL A 59 11.05 -22.21 23.83
N PRO A 60 10.15 -22.25 24.84
CA PRO A 60 10.13 -23.33 25.84
C PRO A 60 9.99 -24.70 25.18
N LYS A 61 10.45 -25.75 25.87
CA LYS A 61 10.44 -27.13 25.33
C LYS A 61 9.06 -27.58 24.88
N GLU A 62 8.03 -27.28 25.69
CA GLU A 62 6.64 -27.63 25.43
C GLU A 62 6.01 -26.82 24.30
N SER A 63 6.64 -25.72 23.90
CA SER A 63 6.21 -24.85 22.80
C SER A 63 6.97 -25.12 21.49
N ARG A 64 8.00 -26.00 21.50
CA ARG A 64 8.74 -26.36 20.28
C ARG A 64 7.86 -27.21 19.36
N TYR A 65 8.00 -26.98 18.06
CA TYR A 65 7.14 -27.64 17.09
C TYR A 65 7.31 -29.17 17.09
N SER A 66 8.52 -29.69 17.34
CA SER A 66 8.79 -31.10 17.54
C SER A 66 7.95 -31.71 18.66
N TYR A 67 7.91 -31.03 19.82
CA TYR A 67 7.07 -31.46 20.95
C TYR A 67 5.59 -31.51 20.59
N LEU A 68 5.10 -30.52 19.83
CA LEU A 68 3.71 -30.47 19.37
C LEU A 68 3.35 -31.62 18.43
N VAL A 69 4.26 -31.98 17.51
CA VAL A 69 4.10 -33.12 16.60
C VAL A 69 4.00 -34.42 17.40
N ASP A 70 4.92 -34.63 18.34
CA ASP A 70 4.99 -35.85 19.17
C ASP A 70 3.74 -36.02 20.04
N ASN A 71 3.15 -34.92 20.49
CA ASN A 71 1.96 -34.91 21.37
C ASN A 71 0.65 -34.63 20.63
N SER A 72 0.66 -34.48 19.32
CA SER A 72 -0.53 -34.11 18.52
C SER A 72 -1.66 -35.13 18.55
N ARG A 73 -1.36 -36.40 18.85
CA ARG A 73 -2.35 -37.48 18.89
C ARG A 73 -3.11 -37.59 20.22
N GLN A 74 -2.78 -36.77 21.20
CA GLN A 74 -3.46 -36.71 22.50
C GLN A 74 -4.83 -36.01 22.37
N ALA A 75 -5.71 -36.22 23.33
CA ALA A 75 -6.96 -35.45 23.45
C ALA A 75 -6.62 -33.97 23.82
N ASN A 76 -7.50 -33.05 23.44
CA ASN A 76 -7.37 -31.62 23.74
C ASN A 76 -6.19 -30.92 23.04
N VAL A 77 -5.96 -31.21 21.76
CA VAL A 77 -4.91 -30.57 20.94
C VAL A 77 -5.01 -29.04 20.93
N GLY A 78 -6.23 -28.50 20.94
CA GLY A 78 -6.43 -27.04 21.05
C GLY A 78 -5.79 -26.47 22.31
N SER A 79 -5.92 -27.13 23.45
CA SER A 79 -5.28 -26.71 24.71
C SER A 79 -3.76 -26.80 24.65
N LEU A 80 -3.22 -27.81 23.95
CA LEU A 80 -1.79 -27.95 23.71
C LEU A 80 -1.23 -26.76 22.92
N LEU A 81 -1.90 -26.37 21.83
CA LEU A 81 -1.52 -25.24 20.97
C LEU A 81 -1.62 -23.90 21.72
N SER A 82 -2.73 -23.66 22.44
CA SER A 82 -2.90 -22.42 23.22
C SER A 82 -1.83 -22.29 24.31
N LYS A 83 -1.49 -23.38 25.00
CA LYS A 83 -0.38 -23.39 25.98
C LYS A 83 0.98 -23.13 25.33
N ALA A 84 1.21 -23.64 24.13
CA ALA A 84 2.45 -23.42 23.41
C ALA A 84 2.64 -21.93 23.05
N LEU A 85 1.59 -21.27 22.56
CA LEU A 85 1.61 -19.83 22.28
C LEU A 85 1.83 -19.02 23.56
N ALA A 86 1.06 -19.29 24.63
CA ALA A 86 1.21 -18.63 25.93
C ALA A 86 2.61 -18.82 26.51
N GLY A 87 3.23 -20.00 26.31
CA GLY A 87 4.59 -20.27 26.74
C GLY A 87 5.63 -19.43 26.02
N ILE A 88 5.46 -19.21 24.70
CA ILE A 88 6.35 -18.31 23.94
C ILE A 88 6.15 -16.86 24.39
N GLU A 89 4.90 -16.42 24.53
CA GLU A 89 4.56 -15.07 24.95
C GLU A 89 5.12 -14.73 26.33
N GLY A 90 4.90 -15.58 27.31
CA GLY A 90 5.35 -15.37 28.69
C GLY A 90 6.87 -15.29 28.86
N GLU A 91 7.63 -15.82 27.90
CA GLU A 91 9.09 -15.76 27.91
C GLU A 91 9.69 -14.61 27.12
N ASN A 92 8.88 -13.90 26.30
CA ASN A 92 9.35 -12.87 25.38
C ASN A 92 8.52 -11.59 25.54
N VAL A 93 9.07 -10.58 26.23
CA VAL A 93 8.38 -9.32 26.54
C VAL A 93 7.82 -8.61 25.31
N SER A 94 8.49 -8.70 24.16
CA SER A 94 8.02 -8.10 22.90
C SER A 94 6.76 -8.75 22.34
N LEU A 95 6.36 -9.91 22.87
CA LEU A 95 5.14 -10.62 22.49
C LEU A 95 4.01 -10.49 23.52
N TYR A 96 4.19 -9.67 24.56
CA TYR A 96 3.17 -9.47 25.59
C TYR A 96 1.87 -8.99 24.98
N ASP A 97 0.75 -9.63 25.33
CA ASP A 97 -0.61 -9.44 24.81
C ASP A 97 -0.79 -9.67 23.29
N VAL A 98 0.24 -10.20 22.59
CA VAL A 98 0.17 -10.43 21.13
C VAL A 98 -0.51 -11.76 20.79
N LEU A 99 -0.25 -12.82 21.55
CA LEU A 99 -0.71 -14.18 21.23
C LEU A 99 -1.92 -14.61 22.06
N GLU A 100 -2.26 -13.89 23.12
CA GLU A 100 -3.38 -14.20 24.03
C GLU A 100 -4.73 -14.30 23.28
N HIS A 101 -4.92 -13.50 22.23
CA HIS A 101 -6.15 -13.50 21.44
C HIS A 101 -6.34 -14.76 20.58
N ILE A 102 -5.29 -15.58 20.42
CA ILE A 102 -5.32 -16.81 19.64
C ILE A 102 -5.59 -18.00 20.55
N ASP A 103 -6.88 -18.30 20.76
CA ASP A 103 -7.30 -19.41 21.61
C ASP A 103 -7.90 -20.56 20.79
N PHE A 104 -7.10 -21.62 20.57
CA PHE A 104 -7.52 -22.83 19.85
C PHE A 104 -8.62 -23.63 20.58
N THR A 105 -8.97 -23.28 21.80
CA THR A 105 -10.05 -23.89 22.57
C THR A 105 -11.37 -23.17 22.45
N ARG A 106 -11.38 -21.95 21.90
CA ARG A 106 -12.57 -21.10 21.73
C ARG A 106 -13.61 -21.76 20.83
N LYS A 107 -14.88 -21.54 21.15
CA LYS A 107 -15.97 -21.95 20.28
C LYS A 107 -16.14 -20.98 19.11
N ILE A 108 -16.24 -21.53 17.91
CA ILE A 108 -16.61 -20.81 16.70
C ILE A 108 -18.09 -21.14 16.44
N GLY A 109 -18.97 -20.17 16.64
CA GLY A 109 -20.40 -20.43 16.69
C GLY A 109 -20.76 -21.37 17.84
N GLN A 110 -21.32 -22.56 17.56
CA GLN A 110 -21.68 -23.53 18.56
C GLN A 110 -20.62 -24.62 18.82
N SER A 111 -19.57 -24.71 18.02
CA SER A 111 -18.62 -25.82 18.03
C SER A 111 -17.18 -25.34 18.17
N LYS A 112 -16.34 -26.14 18.87
CA LYS A 112 -14.88 -26.00 18.83
C LYS A 112 -14.33 -26.58 17.52
N ILE A 113 -13.13 -26.16 17.13
CA ILE A 113 -12.40 -26.84 16.05
C ILE A 113 -12.14 -28.29 16.49
N PRO A 114 -12.55 -29.29 15.71
CA PRO A 114 -12.29 -30.69 16.07
C PRO A 114 -10.79 -30.97 16.16
N ASP A 115 -10.36 -31.72 17.17
CA ASP A 115 -8.97 -32.09 17.39
C ASP A 115 -8.32 -32.72 16.15
N ILE A 116 -9.07 -33.52 15.38
CA ILE A 116 -8.57 -34.10 14.13
C ILE A 116 -8.14 -33.04 13.10
N LYS A 117 -8.83 -31.89 13.04
CA LYS A 117 -8.47 -30.78 12.15
C LYS A 117 -7.21 -30.08 12.62
N LEU A 118 -7.05 -29.89 13.92
CA LEU A 118 -5.84 -29.32 14.50
C LEU A 118 -4.65 -30.27 14.33
N GLN A 119 -4.84 -31.57 14.47
CA GLN A 119 -3.83 -32.59 14.18
C GLN A 119 -3.38 -32.56 12.72
N GLN A 120 -4.35 -32.48 11.78
CA GLN A 120 -4.05 -32.32 10.36
C GLN A 120 -3.25 -31.05 10.08
N LEU A 121 -3.58 -29.95 10.73
CA LEU A 121 -2.90 -28.67 10.61
C LEU A 121 -1.45 -28.76 11.13
N ILE A 122 -1.23 -29.34 12.32
CA ILE A 122 0.11 -29.58 12.87
C ILE A 122 0.93 -30.45 11.89
N THR A 123 0.34 -31.53 11.40
CA THR A 123 1.01 -32.44 10.46
C THR A 123 1.36 -31.72 9.17
N HIS A 124 0.45 -30.92 8.62
CA HIS A 124 0.69 -30.15 7.40
C HIS A 124 1.86 -29.19 7.55
N PHE A 125 1.88 -28.36 8.58
CA PHE A 125 2.97 -27.43 8.82
C PHE A 125 4.29 -28.14 9.19
N SER A 126 4.27 -29.36 9.70
CA SER A 126 5.49 -30.13 10.00
C SER A 126 6.26 -30.53 8.75
N THR A 127 5.61 -30.57 7.58
CA THR A 127 6.25 -30.91 6.29
C THR A 127 7.12 -29.78 5.74
N TYR A 128 6.96 -28.57 6.24
CA TYR A 128 7.69 -27.39 5.79
C TYR A 128 8.63 -26.89 6.87
N ARG A 129 9.80 -26.42 6.44
CA ARG A 129 10.77 -25.75 7.28
C ARG A 129 10.70 -24.25 6.99
N LEU A 130 10.59 -23.42 8.03
CA LEU A 130 10.39 -21.97 7.92
C LEU A 130 11.57 -21.18 8.54
N ARG A 131 12.80 -21.50 8.16
CA ARG A 131 14.04 -20.83 8.58
C ARG A 131 14.39 -19.72 7.58
N ASN A 132 15.29 -18.81 7.97
CA ASN A 132 15.77 -17.76 7.06
C ASN A 132 16.44 -18.31 5.80
N GLU A 133 17.18 -19.40 5.93
CA GLU A 133 17.90 -20.07 4.84
C GLU A 133 16.99 -20.82 3.86
N ASP A 134 15.75 -21.12 4.26
CA ASP A 134 14.80 -21.88 3.45
C ASP A 134 14.06 -20.98 2.45
N PHE A 135 14.14 -19.67 2.61
CA PHE A 135 13.45 -18.70 1.78
C PHE A 135 14.32 -18.18 0.65
N GLU A 136 13.73 -17.97 -0.50
CA GLU A 136 14.38 -17.40 -1.68
C GLU A 136 14.88 -15.98 -1.41
N PHE A 137 14.11 -15.21 -0.63
CA PHE A 137 14.47 -13.88 -0.19
C PHE A 137 14.03 -13.64 1.27
N PRO A 138 14.68 -12.73 2.00
CA PRO A 138 14.50 -12.59 3.45
C PRO A 138 13.07 -12.28 3.91
N ASP A 139 12.26 -11.63 3.07
CA ASP A 139 10.91 -11.15 3.42
C ASP A 139 9.77 -12.02 2.83
N LEU A 140 10.09 -13.21 2.30
CA LEU A 140 9.08 -14.09 1.69
C LEU A 140 7.97 -14.46 2.66
N LEU A 141 8.30 -14.71 3.92
CA LEU A 141 7.30 -15.11 4.92
C LEU A 141 6.36 -13.96 5.27
N GLY A 142 6.87 -12.75 5.41
CA GLY A 142 6.06 -11.54 5.58
C GLY A 142 5.12 -11.32 4.39
N ALA A 143 5.65 -11.45 3.16
CA ALA A 143 4.84 -11.34 1.95
C ALA A 143 3.73 -12.41 1.87
N ALA A 144 4.02 -13.66 2.27
CA ALA A 144 3.04 -14.74 2.35
C ALA A 144 1.96 -14.45 3.42
N TYR A 145 2.37 -13.88 4.56
CA TYR A 145 1.45 -13.49 5.62
C TYR A 145 0.49 -12.38 5.17
N GLU A 146 1.00 -11.36 4.50
CA GLU A 146 0.17 -10.30 3.91
C GLU A 146 -0.77 -10.82 2.82
N TYR A 147 -0.30 -11.75 1.99
CA TYR A 147 -1.17 -12.42 1.01
C TYR A 147 -2.36 -13.10 1.70
N LEU A 148 -2.10 -13.85 2.78
CA LEU A 148 -3.17 -14.49 3.56
C LEU A 148 -4.12 -13.46 4.19
N ILE A 149 -3.62 -12.34 4.70
CA ILE A 149 -4.46 -11.24 5.21
C ILE A 149 -5.38 -10.73 4.09
N GLY A 150 -4.85 -10.49 2.89
CA GLY A 150 -5.60 -10.06 1.72
C GLY A 150 -6.70 -11.05 1.32
N GLU A 151 -6.38 -12.34 1.19
CA GLU A 151 -7.33 -13.41 0.86
C GLU A 151 -8.46 -13.54 1.90
N PHE A 152 -8.12 -13.36 3.18
CA PHE A 152 -9.12 -13.37 4.24
C PHE A 152 -9.98 -12.10 4.27
N ALA A 153 -9.44 -10.95 3.88
CA ALA A 153 -10.21 -9.72 3.74
C ALA A 153 -11.23 -9.84 2.60
N ASP A 154 -10.83 -10.42 1.46
CA ASP A 154 -11.71 -10.68 0.33
C ASP A 154 -12.85 -11.66 0.70
N SER A 155 -12.51 -12.77 1.36
CA SER A 155 -13.48 -13.79 1.77
C SER A 155 -14.45 -13.34 2.87
N ALA A 156 -14.08 -12.37 3.71
CA ALA A 156 -14.87 -11.87 4.83
C ALA A 156 -15.90 -10.77 4.44
N GLY A 157 -15.86 -10.28 3.20
CA GLY A 157 -16.76 -9.26 2.69
C GLY A 157 -16.68 -7.95 3.51
N LYS A 158 -17.84 -7.33 3.85
CA LYS A 158 -17.86 -6.04 4.56
C LYS A 158 -17.06 -5.98 5.86
N LYS A 159 -16.97 -7.09 6.60
CA LYS A 159 -16.21 -7.14 7.86
C LYS A 159 -14.70 -7.30 7.67
N GLY A 160 -14.25 -7.80 6.51
CA GLY A 160 -12.83 -7.96 6.22
C GLY A 160 -12.19 -6.69 5.67
N GLY A 161 -12.95 -5.90 4.92
CA GLY A 161 -12.48 -4.66 4.29
C GLY A 161 -12.15 -3.52 5.27
N GLU A 162 -12.63 -3.61 6.52
CA GLU A 162 -12.30 -2.64 7.57
C GLU A 162 -10.85 -2.74 8.05
N PHE A 163 -10.13 -3.82 7.72
CA PHE A 163 -8.78 -4.10 8.25
C PHE A 163 -7.69 -4.14 7.18
N TYR A 164 -8.05 -4.04 5.91
CA TYR A 164 -7.10 -4.22 4.83
C TYR A 164 -7.25 -3.18 3.73
N THR A 165 -6.22 -2.41 3.51
CA THR A 165 -6.13 -1.47 2.39
C THR A 165 -5.41 -2.15 1.21
N PRO A 166 -5.92 -2.06 -0.02
CA PRO A 166 -5.29 -2.67 -1.19
C PRO A 166 -3.83 -2.21 -1.35
N ARG A 167 -2.91 -3.16 -1.56
CA ARG A 167 -1.45 -2.88 -1.64
C ARG A 167 -1.09 -1.82 -2.68
N SER A 168 -1.82 -1.75 -3.79
CA SER A 168 -1.59 -0.73 -4.82
C SER A 168 -1.88 0.68 -4.33
N VAL A 169 -2.94 0.85 -3.53
CA VAL A 169 -3.29 2.13 -2.89
C VAL A 169 -2.25 2.50 -1.83
N VAL A 170 -1.89 1.54 -0.97
CA VAL A 170 -0.86 1.73 0.06
C VAL A 170 0.46 2.18 -0.56
N ARG A 171 0.91 1.49 -1.61
CA ARG A 171 2.14 1.83 -2.34
C ARG A 171 2.09 3.24 -2.94
N MET A 172 0.96 3.62 -3.52
CA MET A 172 0.76 4.97 -4.04
C MET A 172 0.87 6.01 -2.91
N MET A 173 0.19 5.80 -1.77
CA MET A 173 0.23 6.73 -0.64
C MET A 173 1.64 6.89 -0.07
N VAL A 174 2.38 5.80 0.11
CA VAL A 174 3.77 5.84 0.58
C VAL A 174 4.65 6.63 -0.39
N ARG A 175 4.49 6.45 -1.69
CA ARG A 175 5.23 7.22 -2.72
C ARG A 175 4.89 8.72 -2.72
N LEU A 176 3.66 9.09 -2.36
CA LEU A 176 3.26 10.50 -2.24
C LEU A 176 3.96 11.21 -1.07
N ILE A 177 4.14 10.53 0.07
CA ILE A 177 4.76 11.15 1.27
C ILE A 177 6.26 10.88 1.41
N LYS A 178 6.83 9.96 0.63
CA LYS A 178 8.27 9.67 0.54
C LYS A 178 8.94 9.55 1.93
N PRO A 179 8.65 8.49 2.70
CA PRO A 179 9.28 8.27 3.98
C PRO A 179 10.78 8.01 3.83
N GLU A 180 11.58 8.48 4.76
CA GLU A 180 13.03 8.27 4.85
C GLU A 180 13.38 7.58 6.17
N LEU A 181 14.53 6.94 6.27
CA LEU A 181 14.95 6.19 7.46
C LEU A 181 14.97 7.05 8.73
N LYS A 182 15.32 8.34 8.60
CA LYS A 182 15.35 9.30 9.72
C LYS A 182 13.97 9.77 10.20
N HIS A 183 12.91 9.49 9.44
CA HIS A 183 11.56 9.95 9.77
C HIS A 183 10.91 9.07 10.81
N ASP A 184 10.18 9.68 11.72
CA ASP A 184 9.17 9.02 12.54
C ASP A 184 7.88 8.91 11.72
N ILE A 185 7.42 7.67 11.50
CA ILE A 185 6.30 7.34 10.60
C ILE A 185 5.16 6.79 11.44
N TYR A 186 3.97 7.36 11.30
CA TYR A 186 2.81 7.03 12.13
C TYR A 186 1.57 6.65 11.31
N ASP A 187 0.90 5.59 11.74
CA ASP A 187 -0.42 5.18 11.26
C ASP A 187 -1.40 5.13 12.45
N PRO A 188 -2.30 6.13 12.60
CA PRO A 188 -3.26 6.20 13.71
C PRO A 188 -4.39 5.15 13.66
N CYS A 189 -4.54 4.41 12.55
CA CYS A 189 -5.52 3.33 12.38
C CYS A 189 -4.86 2.18 11.63
N CYS A 190 -3.80 1.61 12.23
CA CYS A 190 -2.83 0.82 11.47
C CYS A 190 -3.35 -0.53 10.95
N GLY A 191 -4.52 -0.98 11.38
CA GLY A 191 -5.09 -2.23 10.91
C GLY A 191 -4.10 -3.38 11.09
N SER A 192 -3.80 -4.09 10.01
CA SER A 192 -2.79 -5.16 9.98
C SER A 192 -1.34 -4.66 9.85
N GLY A 193 -1.09 -3.36 9.89
CA GLY A 193 0.23 -2.74 9.76
C GLY A 193 0.74 -2.56 8.34
N GLY A 194 -0.08 -2.83 7.33
CA GLY A 194 0.34 -2.85 5.93
C GLY A 194 0.94 -1.54 5.41
N MET A 195 0.47 -0.36 5.89
CA MET A 195 1.05 0.93 5.48
C MET A 195 2.44 1.15 6.07
N LEU A 196 2.67 0.77 7.31
CA LEU A 196 3.98 0.86 7.96
C LEU A 196 5.00 -0.09 7.33
N ILE A 197 4.57 -1.30 6.97
CA ILE A 197 5.40 -2.28 6.25
C ILE A 197 5.76 -1.74 4.86
N ALA A 198 4.81 -1.17 4.14
CA ALA A 198 5.08 -0.58 2.83
C ALA A 198 6.01 0.65 2.91
N ALA A 199 5.96 1.42 4.01
CA ALA A 199 6.91 2.49 4.27
C ALA A 199 8.33 1.94 4.48
N LYS A 200 8.49 0.85 5.24
CA LYS A 200 9.75 0.11 5.39
C LYS A 200 10.25 -0.39 4.04
N GLU A 201 9.39 -1.04 3.24
CA GLU A 201 9.76 -1.52 1.91
C GLU A 201 10.23 -0.38 0.99
N TYR A 202 9.57 0.78 1.05
CA TYR A 202 9.98 1.97 0.31
C TYR A 202 11.38 2.46 0.70
N ILE A 203 11.69 2.48 1.99
CA ILE A 203 13.01 2.84 2.52
C ILE A 203 14.07 1.85 2.02
N ASP A 204 13.79 0.54 2.08
CA ASP A 204 14.67 -0.51 1.54
C ASP A 204 14.93 -0.32 0.03
N GLU A 205 13.88 -0.01 -0.75
CA GLU A 205 13.98 0.24 -2.19
C GLU A 205 14.82 1.49 -2.53
N HIS A 206 15.08 2.36 -1.56
CA HIS A 206 15.96 3.52 -1.69
C HIS A 206 17.36 3.30 -1.09
N GLY A 207 17.72 2.06 -0.74
CA GLY A 207 19.06 1.65 -0.36
C GLY A 207 19.40 1.82 1.12
N GLU A 208 18.40 2.07 1.95
CA GLU A 208 18.53 2.15 3.40
C GLU A 208 17.98 0.88 4.07
N ASP A 209 18.34 0.60 5.32
CA ASP A 209 17.82 -0.55 6.07
C ASP A 209 16.49 -0.18 6.77
N GLY A 210 15.39 -0.38 6.08
CA GLY A 210 14.05 -0.06 6.59
C GLY A 210 13.65 -0.80 7.88
N ARG A 211 14.37 -1.87 8.28
CA ARG A 211 14.14 -2.52 9.58
C ARG A 211 14.50 -1.62 10.76
N LYS A 212 15.28 -0.58 10.52
CA LYS A 212 15.67 0.44 11.50
C LYS A 212 14.76 1.66 11.48
N ALA A 213 13.73 1.68 10.64
CA ALA A 213 12.79 2.79 10.58
C ALA A 213 12.00 2.92 11.89
N ASN A 214 11.73 4.14 12.30
CA ASN A 214 10.90 4.46 13.45
C ASN A 214 9.42 4.37 13.03
N LEU A 215 8.78 3.26 13.35
CA LEU A 215 7.39 2.98 12.98
C LEU A 215 6.49 3.00 14.21
N PHE A 216 5.44 3.78 14.13
CA PHE A 216 4.43 3.95 15.18
C PHE A 216 3.06 3.64 14.62
N GLY A 217 2.22 2.98 15.41
CA GLY A 217 0.85 2.66 15.00
C GLY A 217 -0.09 2.62 16.18
N GLN A 218 -1.37 2.84 15.92
CA GLN A 218 -2.42 2.63 16.90
C GLN A 218 -3.60 1.92 16.24
N GLU A 219 -4.16 0.92 16.93
CA GLU A 219 -5.29 0.13 16.45
C GLU A 219 -6.26 -0.15 17.62
N PHE A 220 -7.52 0.14 17.39
CA PHE A 220 -8.56 -0.05 18.41
C PHE A 220 -8.89 -1.53 18.66
N ASN A 221 -8.93 -2.34 17.61
CA ASN A 221 -9.31 -3.74 17.70
C ASN A 221 -8.12 -4.62 18.13
N GLY A 222 -8.17 -5.19 19.34
CA GLY A 222 -7.08 -5.99 19.92
C GLY A 222 -6.67 -7.19 19.06
N THR A 223 -7.61 -7.89 18.42
CA THR A 223 -7.28 -9.00 17.50
C THR A 223 -6.51 -8.49 16.27
N VAL A 224 -6.92 -7.38 15.69
CA VAL A 224 -6.28 -6.78 14.53
C VAL A 224 -4.91 -6.22 14.91
N TRP A 225 -4.79 -5.62 16.09
CA TRP A 225 -3.52 -5.17 16.65
C TRP A 225 -2.52 -6.33 16.81
N SER A 226 -2.98 -7.49 17.33
CA SER A 226 -2.14 -8.69 17.44
C SER A 226 -1.67 -9.18 16.06
N ILE A 227 -2.54 -9.17 15.05
CA ILE A 227 -2.17 -9.47 13.67
C ILE A 227 -1.10 -8.50 13.17
N ALA A 228 -1.24 -7.20 13.44
CA ALA A 228 -0.26 -6.19 13.05
C ALA A 228 1.10 -6.46 13.72
N LYS A 229 1.13 -6.74 15.02
CA LYS A 229 2.36 -7.11 15.75
C LYS A 229 3.05 -8.32 15.14
N MET A 230 2.31 -9.40 14.88
CA MET A 230 2.86 -10.59 14.23
C MET A 230 3.39 -10.26 12.82
N ASN A 231 2.65 -9.45 12.06
CA ASN A 231 3.03 -9.04 10.71
C ASN A 231 4.35 -8.26 10.73
N MET A 232 4.51 -7.29 11.64
CA MET A 232 5.79 -6.57 11.82
C MET A 232 6.95 -7.52 12.10
N LEU A 233 6.77 -8.46 13.02
CA LEU A 233 7.81 -9.43 13.38
C LEU A 233 8.19 -10.34 12.23
N LEU A 234 7.23 -10.78 11.42
CA LEU A 234 7.48 -11.61 10.23
C LEU A 234 8.22 -10.85 9.13
N HIS A 235 8.05 -9.53 9.05
CA HIS A 235 8.83 -8.64 8.19
C HIS A 235 10.17 -8.18 8.81
N GLY A 236 10.57 -8.77 9.94
CA GLY A 236 11.82 -8.45 10.62
C GLY A 236 11.82 -7.09 11.34
N ILE A 237 10.65 -6.50 11.56
CA ILE A 237 10.47 -5.22 12.24
C ILE A 237 10.14 -5.49 13.71
N SER A 238 11.15 -5.56 14.57
CA SER A 238 10.96 -5.81 16.01
C SER A 238 10.78 -4.55 16.84
N THR A 239 11.06 -3.39 16.28
CA THR A 239 11.09 -2.09 16.99
C THR A 239 9.84 -1.25 16.80
N ALA A 240 8.88 -1.68 15.97
CA ALA A 240 7.64 -0.95 15.75
C ALA A 240 6.84 -0.77 17.06
N ASN A 241 6.51 0.49 17.36
CA ASN A 241 5.71 0.84 18.54
C ASN A 241 4.23 0.86 18.15
N LEU A 242 3.54 -0.26 18.35
CA LEU A 242 2.10 -0.38 18.09
C LEU A 242 1.33 -0.40 19.40
N GLN A 243 0.35 0.50 19.53
CA GLN A 243 -0.52 0.64 20.70
C GLN A 243 -1.94 0.14 20.39
N ASN A 244 -2.60 -0.43 21.42
CA ASN A 244 -3.97 -0.89 21.29
C ASN A 244 -4.91 -0.01 22.11
N GLU A 245 -5.55 0.97 21.46
CA GLU A 245 -6.53 1.88 22.07
C GLU A 245 -7.24 2.69 20.97
N ASP A 246 -8.39 3.29 21.31
CA ASP A 246 -9.12 4.19 20.42
C ASP A 246 -8.35 5.50 20.21
N THR A 247 -7.83 5.72 19.02
CA THR A 247 -7.07 6.92 18.64
C THR A 247 -7.85 8.22 18.86
N LEU A 248 -9.15 8.20 18.60
CA LEU A 248 -9.97 9.40 18.77
C LEU A 248 -10.25 9.71 20.24
N ALA A 249 -10.47 8.70 21.07
CA ALA A 249 -10.71 8.87 22.49
C ALA A 249 -9.41 9.08 23.27
N ASP A 250 -8.41 8.23 23.04
CA ASP A 250 -7.19 8.14 23.85
C ASP A 250 -5.94 7.83 23.00
N PRO A 251 -5.31 8.83 22.38
CA PRO A 251 -4.05 8.65 21.69
C PRO A 251 -2.94 8.23 22.67
N GLN A 252 -2.26 7.11 22.38
CA GLN A 252 -1.28 6.50 23.27
C GLN A 252 0.16 6.96 23.01
N HIS A 253 0.45 7.54 21.86
CA HIS A 253 1.77 8.07 21.56
C HIS A 253 1.94 9.46 22.20
N VAL A 254 2.35 9.42 23.47
CA VAL A 254 2.51 10.60 24.35
C VAL A 254 3.89 10.53 25.01
N GLU A 255 4.60 11.64 25.04
CA GLU A 255 5.88 11.80 25.71
C GLU A 255 5.86 13.02 26.61
N GLY A 256 6.25 12.86 27.87
CA GLY A 256 6.25 13.97 28.84
C GLY A 256 4.88 14.58 29.16
N GLY A 257 3.78 13.90 28.80
CA GLY A 257 2.40 14.39 28.96
C GLY A 257 1.86 15.17 27.75
N GLU A 258 2.63 15.28 26.68
CA GLU A 258 2.27 15.93 25.43
C GLU A 258 2.18 14.91 24.29
N LEU A 259 1.43 15.21 23.22
CA LEU A 259 1.35 14.36 22.04
C LEU A 259 2.71 14.26 21.35
N MET A 260 3.12 13.05 20.98
CA MET A 260 4.26 12.87 20.09
C MET A 260 3.94 13.40 18.69
N HIS A 261 4.98 13.90 17.99
CA HIS A 261 4.85 14.41 16.63
C HIS A 261 5.69 13.60 15.66
N PHE A 262 5.17 13.40 14.44
CA PHE A 262 5.70 12.53 13.43
C PHE A 262 6.00 13.27 12.12
N ASP A 263 7.01 12.82 11.39
CA ASP A 263 7.39 13.43 10.11
C ASP A 263 6.46 13.00 8.97
N ARG A 264 5.95 11.77 9.05
CA ARG A 264 5.04 11.18 8.07
C ARG A 264 3.88 10.49 8.77
N VAL A 265 2.67 10.89 8.42
CA VAL A 265 1.43 10.29 8.93
C VAL A 265 0.64 9.76 7.74
N LEU A 266 0.34 8.47 7.73
CA LEU A 266 -0.40 7.84 6.65
C LEU A 266 -1.38 6.82 7.22
N THR A 267 -2.63 6.84 6.73
CA THR A 267 -3.66 5.95 7.24
C THR A 267 -4.86 5.79 6.29
N ASN A 268 -5.59 4.71 6.48
CA ASN A 268 -6.94 4.52 5.98
C ASN A 268 -7.88 4.35 7.18
N PRO A 269 -8.41 5.43 7.76
CA PRO A 269 -9.27 5.32 8.94
C PRO A 269 -10.62 4.69 8.58
N PRO A 270 -11.35 4.12 9.55
CA PRO A 270 -12.68 3.58 9.32
C PRO A 270 -13.65 4.68 8.91
N PHE A 271 -14.39 4.46 7.80
CA PHE A 271 -15.27 5.48 7.22
C PHE A 271 -16.54 5.67 8.02
N SER A 272 -16.90 6.94 8.24
CA SER A 272 -18.21 7.36 8.76
C SER A 272 -18.59 6.67 10.08
N ILE A 273 -17.64 6.47 10.97
CA ILE A 273 -17.92 6.01 12.34
C ILE A 273 -18.49 7.15 13.19
N ALA A 274 -19.10 6.78 14.31
CA ALA A 274 -19.63 7.77 15.25
C ALA A 274 -18.50 8.55 15.94
N TRP A 275 -18.67 9.86 16.07
CA TRP A 275 -17.83 10.71 16.91
C TRP A 275 -18.30 10.61 18.35
N GLY A 276 -17.58 9.83 19.17
CA GLY A 276 -17.94 9.60 20.55
C GLY A 276 -19.33 9.01 20.73
N ASN A 277 -19.91 9.25 21.89
CA ASN A 277 -21.28 8.85 22.21
C ASN A 277 -22.08 10.01 22.83
N THR A 278 -23.39 9.83 22.95
CA THR A 278 -24.32 10.84 23.51
C THR A 278 -24.67 10.59 24.97
N GLU A 279 -23.95 9.70 25.66
CA GLU A 279 -24.15 9.42 27.07
C GLU A 279 -23.83 10.66 27.90
N LYS A 280 -24.61 10.83 28.98
CA LYS A 280 -24.45 11.94 29.91
C LYS A 280 -23.95 11.44 31.25
N ASP A 281 -23.10 12.24 31.87
CA ASP A 281 -22.69 12.04 33.26
C ASP A 281 -23.83 12.39 34.26
N ALA A 282 -23.57 12.23 35.54
CA ALA A 282 -24.54 12.53 36.60
C ALA A 282 -24.98 13.99 36.61
N ASP A 283 -24.16 14.89 36.09
CA ASP A 283 -24.42 16.35 36.05
C ASP A 283 -25.09 16.78 34.73
N GLY A 284 -25.36 15.82 33.84
CA GLY A 284 -26.03 16.05 32.54
C GLY A 284 -25.11 16.56 31.43
N ASN A 285 -23.79 16.58 31.64
CA ASN A 285 -22.79 16.89 30.62
C ASN A 285 -22.48 15.65 29.76
N ALA A 286 -21.82 15.85 28.61
CA ALA A 286 -21.32 14.73 27.81
C ALA A 286 -20.32 13.91 28.63
N ALA A 287 -20.61 12.62 28.83
CA ALA A 287 -19.73 11.71 29.55
C ALA A 287 -18.45 11.39 28.76
N TRP A 288 -18.55 11.34 27.43
CA TRP A 288 -17.43 11.10 26.56
C TRP A 288 -16.68 12.41 26.23
N LYS A 289 -15.36 12.42 26.47
CA LYS A 289 -14.45 13.52 26.11
C LYS A 289 -13.15 12.94 25.57
N PRO A 290 -12.68 13.38 24.39
CA PRO A 290 -11.39 12.95 23.89
C PRO A 290 -10.24 13.58 24.66
N LYS A 291 -9.16 12.84 24.90
CA LYS A 291 -7.92 13.41 25.44
C LYS A 291 -7.31 14.43 24.47
N PHE A 292 -6.63 15.43 24.98
CA PHE A 292 -5.98 16.51 24.19
C PHE A 292 -6.95 17.24 23.25
N GLU A 293 -8.20 17.42 23.66
CA GLU A 293 -9.28 17.97 22.84
C GLU A 293 -8.91 19.30 22.19
N GLY A 294 -8.43 20.28 23.00
CA GLY A 294 -8.11 21.63 22.53
C GLY A 294 -6.97 21.69 21.52
N GLU A 295 -6.00 20.80 21.63
CA GLU A 295 -4.85 20.71 20.75
C GLU A 295 -5.19 20.00 19.42
N ARG A 296 -6.02 18.96 19.51
CA ARG A 296 -6.32 18.08 18.37
C ARG A 296 -7.40 18.60 17.42
N PHE A 297 -8.32 19.44 17.91
CA PHE A 297 -9.51 19.82 17.13
C PHE A 297 -9.68 21.35 17.03
N PRO A 298 -8.66 22.07 16.54
CA PRO A 298 -8.67 23.55 16.52
C PRO A 298 -9.72 24.15 15.57
N TYR A 299 -10.18 23.38 14.58
CA TYR A 299 -11.17 23.87 13.60
C TYR A 299 -12.62 23.51 13.96
N GLY A 300 -12.84 22.94 15.14
CA GLY A 300 -14.16 22.53 15.63
C GLY A 300 -14.39 21.03 15.52
N GLN A 301 -15.56 20.61 15.99
CA GLN A 301 -15.94 19.21 16.08
C GLN A 301 -17.32 18.98 15.46
N VAL A 302 -17.53 17.79 14.91
CA VAL A 302 -18.86 17.34 14.50
C VAL A 302 -19.69 16.97 15.74
N PRO A 303 -21.04 16.94 15.67
CA PRO A 303 -21.87 16.60 16.82
C PRO A 303 -21.57 15.19 17.35
N LEU A 304 -21.58 15.04 18.68
CA LEU A 304 -21.42 13.75 19.35
C LEU A 304 -22.46 12.73 18.87
N GLY A 305 -22.04 11.50 18.66
CA GLY A 305 -22.86 10.41 18.11
C GLY A 305 -23.11 10.49 16.61
N ALA A 306 -22.75 11.59 15.95
CA ALA A 306 -22.87 11.68 14.51
C ALA A 306 -21.87 10.75 13.80
N LYS A 307 -22.34 10.02 12.79
CA LYS A 307 -21.49 9.14 11.96
C LYS A 307 -20.65 9.95 10.96
N LYS A 308 -19.78 10.83 11.46
CA LYS A 308 -19.00 11.82 10.70
C LYS A 308 -17.60 12.04 11.28
N ALA A 309 -17.02 11.04 11.95
CA ALA A 309 -15.71 11.19 12.58
C ALA A 309 -14.55 11.32 11.59
N ASP A 310 -14.81 11.21 10.28
CA ASP A 310 -13.79 11.25 9.23
C ASP A 310 -12.85 12.46 9.37
N LEU A 311 -13.38 13.69 9.48
CA LEU A 311 -12.58 14.91 9.65
C LEU A 311 -11.99 15.07 11.07
N MET A 312 -12.47 14.31 12.05
CA MET A 312 -11.85 14.28 13.37
C MET A 312 -10.53 13.50 13.33
N PHE A 313 -10.49 12.38 12.59
CA PHE A 313 -9.22 11.69 12.28
C PHE A 313 -8.24 12.61 11.56
N LEU A 314 -8.71 13.38 10.56
CA LEU A 314 -7.84 14.29 9.81
C LEU A 314 -7.23 15.36 10.72
N GLN A 315 -8.03 15.96 11.62
CA GLN A 315 -7.52 16.95 12.56
C GLN A 315 -6.52 16.32 13.55
N HIS A 316 -6.79 15.11 14.04
CA HIS A 316 -5.82 14.39 14.88
C HIS A 316 -4.49 14.17 14.13
N MET A 317 -4.54 13.70 12.89
CA MET A 317 -3.32 13.52 12.08
C MET A 317 -2.53 14.81 11.93
N LEU A 318 -3.20 15.94 11.67
CA LEU A 318 -2.55 17.26 11.59
C LEU A 318 -1.94 17.67 12.93
N ALA A 319 -2.64 17.44 14.05
CA ALA A 319 -2.13 17.79 15.38
C ALA A 319 -0.85 17.04 15.76
N VAL A 320 -0.71 15.80 15.31
CA VAL A 320 0.47 14.96 15.58
C VAL A 320 1.53 15.00 14.46
N THR A 321 1.41 15.92 13.51
CA THR A 321 2.40 16.06 12.43
C THR A 321 3.39 17.17 12.77
N ARG A 322 4.70 16.87 12.65
CA ARG A 322 5.78 17.84 12.84
C ARG A 322 5.71 18.98 11.83
N ASP A 323 6.35 20.08 12.15
CA ASP A 323 6.54 21.21 11.24
C ASP A 323 7.12 20.76 9.90
N GLY A 324 6.41 21.08 8.80
CA GLY A 324 6.75 20.63 7.44
C GLY A 324 6.52 19.16 7.15
N GLY A 325 6.08 18.39 8.14
CA GLY A 325 5.70 16.99 7.98
C GLY A 325 4.49 16.80 7.05
N MET A 326 4.28 15.58 6.58
CA MET A 326 3.24 15.26 5.60
C MET A 326 2.23 14.26 6.13
N VAL A 327 0.98 14.46 5.72
CA VAL A 327 -0.14 13.53 5.93
C VAL A 327 -0.63 13.02 4.58
N ALA A 328 -0.87 11.72 4.47
CA ALA A 328 -1.66 11.13 3.38
C ALA A 328 -2.74 10.23 3.98
N THR A 329 -4.00 10.48 3.66
CA THR A 329 -5.11 9.73 4.24
C THR A 329 -6.19 9.42 3.22
N VAL A 330 -6.75 8.22 3.34
CA VAL A 330 -7.93 7.82 2.56
C VAL A 330 -9.17 8.37 3.26
N MET A 331 -10.06 9.02 2.50
CA MET A 331 -11.29 9.60 3.02
C MET A 331 -12.47 9.30 2.09
N PRO A 332 -13.70 9.18 2.62
CA PRO A 332 -14.89 9.09 1.76
C PRO A 332 -15.17 10.45 1.09
N HIS A 333 -15.64 10.44 -0.15
CA HIS A 333 -15.93 11.67 -0.92
C HIS A 333 -16.83 12.67 -0.17
N GLY A 334 -17.67 12.19 0.76
CA GLY A 334 -18.56 13.04 1.54
C GLY A 334 -17.85 14.19 2.26
N VAL A 335 -16.63 13.97 2.75
CA VAL A 335 -15.86 15.00 3.47
C VAL A 335 -15.52 16.20 2.59
N LEU A 336 -15.52 16.03 1.26
CA LEU A 336 -15.16 17.07 0.30
C LEU A 336 -16.23 18.16 0.15
N PHE A 337 -17.51 17.87 0.44
CA PHE A 337 -18.59 18.79 0.10
C PHE A 337 -19.73 18.89 1.11
N ARG A 338 -19.78 18.04 2.16
CA ARG A 338 -20.81 18.16 3.19
C ARG A 338 -20.73 19.51 3.88
N GLY A 339 -21.90 20.08 4.23
CA GLY A 339 -22.05 21.36 4.92
C GLY A 339 -21.90 21.28 6.44
N GLY A 340 -22.29 22.34 7.17
CA GLY A 340 -22.23 22.41 8.62
C GLY A 340 -20.81 22.42 9.15
N GLU A 341 -20.59 21.73 10.24
CA GLU A 341 -19.29 21.66 10.95
C GLU A 341 -18.17 21.14 10.05
N GLU A 342 -18.47 20.16 9.18
CA GLU A 342 -17.47 19.64 8.24
C GLU A 342 -16.97 20.71 7.25
N ARG A 343 -17.86 21.65 6.84
CA ARG A 343 -17.45 22.80 6.03
C ARG A 343 -16.53 23.74 6.82
N THR A 344 -16.84 24.00 8.09
CA THR A 344 -16.01 24.87 8.96
C THR A 344 -14.62 24.28 9.14
N ILE A 345 -14.51 22.98 9.38
CA ILE A 345 -13.24 22.27 9.50
C ILE A 345 -12.45 22.37 8.18
N ARG A 346 -13.08 22.12 7.03
CA ARG A 346 -12.42 22.27 5.72
C ARG A 346 -11.92 23.69 5.48
N ALA A 347 -12.73 24.69 5.83
CA ALA A 347 -12.36 26.10 5.70
C ALA A 347 -11.08 26.40 6.47
N GLY A 348 -11.01 26.00 7.75
CA GLY A 348 -9.81 26.20 8.56
C GLY A 348 -8.56 25.53 7.98
N ILE A 349 -8.67 24.29 7.52
CA ILE A 349 -7.56 23.54 6.90
C ILE A 349 -7.06 24.24 5.62
N ILE A 350 -7.95 24.79 4.80
CA ILE A 350 -7.60 25.48 3.56
C ILE A 350 -7.05 26.88 3.84
N GLU A 351 -7.63 27.63 4.78
CA GLU A 351 -7.14 28.96 5.15
C GLU A 351 -5.77 28.93 5.82
N ASP A 352 -5.46 27.86 6.55
CA ASP A 352 -4.13 27.59 7.09
C ASP A 352 -3.14 27.02 6.06
N ASP A 353 -3.57 26.87 4.81
CA ASP A 353 -2.77 26.37 3.68
C ASP A 353 -2.15 24.99 3.92
N LEU A 354 -2.88 24.09 4.60
CA LEU A 354 -2.41 22.74 4.92
C LEU A 354 -2.67 21.73 3.80
N LEU A 355 -3.78 21.89 3.05
CA LEU A 355 -4.17 20.95 1.99
C LEU A 355 -3.31 21.15 0.74
N GLU A 356 -2.54 20.12 0.35
CA GLU A 356 -1.64 20.15 -0.81
C GLU A 356 -2.27 19.51 -2.04
N ALA A 357 -2.97 18.36 -1.87
CA ALA A 357 -3.69 17.71 -2.97
C ALA A 357 -4.95 16.97 -2.54
N VAL A 358 -5.90 16.87 -3.48
CA VAL A 358 -7.11 16.03 -3.41
C VAL A 358 -7.09 15.08 -4.61
N ILE A 359 -6.98 13.78 -4.36
CA ILE A 359 -6.84 12.75 -5.38
C ILE A 359 -8.07 11.85 -5.34
N GLY A 360 -8.93 11.93 -6.36
CA GLY A 360 -10.03 11.00 -6.55
C GLY A 360 -9.51 9.69 -7.09
N VAL A 361 -9.80 8.60 -6.41
CA VAL A 361 -9.40 7.27 -6.87
C VAL A 361 -10.57 6.53 -7.52
N ALA A 362 -10.27 5.50 -8.30
CA ALA A 362 -11.26 4.70 -8.99
C ALA A 362 -12.29 4.10 -8.01
N PRO A 363 -13.53 3.92 -8.45
CA PRO A 363 -14.54 3.24 -7.65
C PRO A 363 -14.15 1.77 -7.45
N ASN A 364 -14.70 1.15 -6.42
CA ASN A 364 -14.57 -0.29 -6.16
C ASN A 364 -13.12 -0.78 -6.01
N LEU A 365 -12.21 0.07 -5.49
CA LEU A 365 -10.85 -0.32 -5.12
C LEU A 365 -10.78 -0.95 -3.73
N PHE A 366 -11.62 -0.50 -2.80
CA PHE A 366 -11.56 -0.93 -1.40
C PHE A 366 -12.49 -2.11 -1.14
N TYR A 367 -12.01 -3.06 -0.35
CA TYR A 367 -12.80 -4.23 0.03
C TYR A 367 -14.05 -3.85 0.84
N GLY A 368 -15.15 -4.53 0.58
CA GLY A 368 -16.36 -4.43 1.38
C GLY A 368 -17.14 -3.10 1.31
N THR A 369 -16.68 -2.13 0.52
CA THR A 369 -17.38 -0.84 0.37
C THR A 369 -17.46 -0.40 -1.09
N GLY A 370 -18.65 0.06 -1.50
CA GLY A 370 -18.85 0.76 -2.78
C GLY A 370 -18.78 2.29 -2.65
N ILE A 371 -18.40 2.80 -1.46
CA ILE A 371 -18.33 4.25 -1.22
C ILE A 371 -17.14 4.82 -2.01
N PRO A 372 -17.35 5.83 -2.87
CA PRO A 372 -16.25 6.51 -3.54
C PRO A 372 -15.30 7.13 -2.52
N ALA A 373 -14.01 6.88 -2.70
CA ALA A 373 -12.96 7.37 -1.82
C ALA A 373 -12.01 8.33 -2.55
N CYS A 374 -11.36 9.17 -1.78
CA CYS A 374 -10.28 10.04 -2.23
C CYS A 374 -9.09 9.94 -1.28
N ILE A 375 -7.94 10.39 -1.73
CA ILE A 375 -6.76 10.57 -0.90
C ILE A 375 -6.54 12.07 -0.72
N LEU A 376 -6.42 12.50 0.53
CA LEU A 376 -6.00 13.85 0.87
C LEU A 376 -4.52 13.84 1.21
N VAL A 377 -3.76 14.73 0.60
CA VAL A 377 -2.36 14.97 0.94
C VAL A 377 -2.24 16.36 1.55
N LEU A 378 -1.70 16.41 2.77
CA LEU A 378 -1.56 17.66 3.53
C LEU A 378 -0.11 17.81 3.99
N ARG A 379 0.26 19.06 4.25
CA ARG A 379 1.57 19.41 4.79
C ARG A 379 1.40 20.38 5.95
N GLN A 380 2.05 20.05 7.06
CA GLN A 380 1.99 20.88 8.26
C GLN A 380 2.77 22.19 8.06
N ARG A 381 2.26 23.26 8.65
CA ARG A 381 2.94 24.58 8.69
C ARG A 381 4.27 24.47 9.43
N VAL A 382 5.14 25.41 9.14
CA VAL A 382 6.44 25.54 9.80
C VAL A 382 6.51 26.82 10.64
N GLN A 383 7.23 26.77 11.76
CA GLN A 383 7.47 27.93 12.59
C GLN A 383 8.45 28.87 11.87
N ASN A 384 8.11 30.13 11.75
CA ASN A 384 8.96 31.19 11.21
C ASN A 384 8.90 32.42 12.15
N GLY A 385 9.84 32.49 13.06
CA GLY A 385 9.82 33.49 14.14
C GLY A 385 8.58 33.31 15.04
N ALA A 386 7.79 34.39 15.19
CA ALA A 386 6.56 34.34 15.98
C ALA A 386 5.33 33.79 15.24
N ASN A 387 5.43 33.57 13.91
CA ASN A 387 4.31 33.15 13.06
C ASN A 387 4.49 31.73 12.55
N ARG A 388 3.38 31.06 12.28
CA ARG A 388 3.36 29.82 11.51
C ARG A 388 3.02 30.14 10.05
N VAL A 389 3.85 29.67 9.13
CA VAL A 389 3.70 29.85 7.68
C VAL A 389 3.48 28.52 6.99
N SER A 390 3.02 28.54 5.74
CA SER A 390 2.84 27.33 4.95
C SER A 390 4.12 26.50 4.89
N GLY A 391 4.02 25.21 5.13
CA GLY A 391 5.13 24.26 4.99
C GLY A 391 5.27 23.71 3.57
N LYS A 392 4.36 24.08 2.65
CA LYS A 392 4.42 23.67 1.25
C LYS A 392 5.62 24.31 0.53
N PRO A 393 6.17 23.65 -0.52
CA PRO A 393 7.10 24.28 -1.46
C PRO A 393 6.53 25.60 -2.00
N ALA A 394 7.38 26.58 -2.28
CA ALA A 394 6.97 27.94 -2.64
C ALA A 394 5.97 27.99 -3.81
N GLU A 395 6.17 27.14 -4.83
CA GLU A 395 5.32 27.04 -6.00
C GLU A 395 3.93 26.45 -5.72
N ARG A 396 3.75 25.77 -4.57
CA ARG A 396 2.50 25.12 -4.16
C ARG A 396 1.73 25.93 -3.11
N GLN A 397 2.34 26.96 -2.52
CA GLN A 397 1.71 27.77 -1.48
C GLN A 397 0.46 28.48 -2.02
N GLY A 398 -0.60 28.49 -1.20
CA GLY A 398 -1.89 29.06 -1.57
C GLY A 398 -2.65 28.31 -2.65
N LYS A 399 -2.23 27.09 -3.00
CA LYS A 399 -2.81 26.29 -4.08
C LYS A 399 -3.06 24.85 -3.63
N VAL A 400 -4.03 24.20 -4.27
CA VAL A 400 -4.35 22.79 -4.10
C VAL A 400 -4.39 22.11 -5.46
N LEU A 401 -3.72 20.97 -5.58
CA LEU A 401 -3.77 20.13 -6.77
C LEU A 401 -4.95 19.15 -6.66
N PHE A 402 -5.84 19.18 -7.64
CA PHE A 402 -6.90 18.20 -7.82
C PHE A 402 -6.50 17.20 -8.88
N ILE A 403 -6.53 15.91 -8.55
CA ILE A 403 -6.29 14.80 -9.49
C ILE A 403 -7.55 13.94 -9.55
N ASN A 404 -8.11 13.80 -10.74
CA ASN A 404 -9.26 12.93 -10.98
C ASN A 404 -8.83 11.62 -11.63
N ALA A 405 -8.46 10.65 -10.79
CA ALA A 405 -8.03 9.34 -11.24
C ALA A 405 -9.16 8.28 -11.17
N ASP A 406 -10.42 8.70 -11.24
CA ASP A 406 -11.57 7.78 -11.17
C ASP A 406 -11.67 6.81 -12.37
N ARG A 407 -10.91 7.08 -13.46
CA ARG A 407 -10.80 6.22 -14.64
C ARG A 407 -9.46 5.47 -14.74
N GLU A 408 -8.56 5.71 -13.80
CA GLU A 408 -7.24 5.08 -13.78
C GLU A 408 -7.33 3.77 -12.99
N PHE A 409 -7.75 2.69 -13.63
CA PHE A 409 -7.85 1.37 -13.02
C PHE A 409 -7.89 0.25 -14.07
N PHE A 410 -7.58 -0.94 -13.62
CA PHE A 410 -7.85 -2.18 -14.32
C PHE A 410 -9.08 -2.83 -13.71
N GLU A 411 -10.07 -3.18 -14.52
CA GLU A 411 -11.30 -3.80 -14.06
C GLU A 411 -11.05 -5.28 -13.75
N GLY A 412 -11.22 -5.67 -12.49
CA GLY A 412 -11.14 -7.04 -12.06
C GLY A 412 -12.53 -7.64 -11.81
N ARG A 413 -12.58 -8.95 -11.63
CA ARG A 413 -13.84 -9.69 -11.45
C ARG A 413 -14.60 -9.28 -10.18
N ALA A 414 -13.91 -9.07 -9.07
CA ALA A 414 -14.50 -8.76 -7.76
C ALA A 414 -14.30 -7.28 -7.39
N GLN A 415 -13.18 -6.70 -7.77
CA GLN A 415 -12.80 -5.33 -7.48
C GLN A 415 -11.88 -4.77 -8.56
N ASN A 416 -11.72 -3.46 -8.58
CA ASN A 416 -10.78 -2.76 -9.45
C ASN A 416 -9.38 -2.72 -8.83
N TYR A 417 -8.36 -2.55 -9.68
CA TYR A 417 -6.96 -2.52 -9.26
C TYR A 417 -6.25 -1.32 -9.88
N LEU A 418 -5.33 -0.71 -9.11
CA LEU A 418 -4.35 0.22 -9.67
C LEU A 418 -3.17 -0.58 -10.21
N LEU A 419 -2.93 -0.49 -11.51
CA LEU A 419 -1.71 -0.99 -12.13
C LEU A 419 -0.56 0.02 -11.96
N PRO A 420 0.70 -0.38 -12.19
CA PRO A 420 1.85 0.50 -12.06
C PRO A 420 1.74 1.80 -12.86
N GLU A 421 1.21 1.76 -14.10
CA GLU A 421 0.99 2.95 -14.92
C GLU A 421 0.03 3.96 -14.29
N HIS A 422 -1.02 3.49 -13.61
CA HIS A 422 -1.97 4.37 -12.91
C HIS A 422 -1.29 5.06 -11.73
N ILE A 423 -0.46 4.31 -10.98
CA ILE A 423 0.30 4.84 -9.85
C ILE A 423 1.35 5.85 -10.36
N GLU A 424 2.08 5.53 -11.44
CA GLU A 424 3.05 6.44 -12.04
C GLU A 424 2.40 7.76 -12.47
N LYS A 425 1.24 7.70 -13.13
CA LYS A 425 0.51 8.87 -13.57
C LYS A 425 0.11 9.78 -12.40
N ILE A 426 -0.48 9.19 -11.35
CA ILE A 426 -0.93 9.94 -10.16
C ILE A 426 0.26 10.54 -9.42
N VAL A 427 1.28 9.73 -9.10
CA VAL A 427 2.44 10.17 -8.31
C VAL A 427 3.28 11.19 -9.07
N THR A 428 3.56 10.97 -10.36
CA THR A 428 4.33 11.93 -11.16
C THR A 428 3.58 13.25 -11.29
N THR A 429 2.25 13.23 -11.51
CA THR A 429 1.44 14.45 -11.58
C THR A 429 1.48 15.23 -10.26
N PHE A 430 1.46 14.54 -9.11
CA PHE A 430 1.61 15.16 -7.81
C PHE A 430 3.03 15.72 -7.60
N ASP A 431 4.06 14.96 -7.96
CA ASP A 431 5.45 15.37 -7.80
C ASP A 431 5.78 16.61 -8.63
N GLU A 432 5.35 16.64 -9.89
CA GLU A 432 5.53 17.77 -10.79
C GLU A 432 4.55 18.92 -10.52
N PHE A 433 3.56 18.70 -9.65
CA PHE A 433 2.47 19.63 -9.34
C PHE A 433 1.88 20.24 -10.62
N ARG A 434 1.42 19.40 -11.53
CA ARG A 434 1.10 19.75 -12.91
C ARG A 434 -0.40 19.64 -13.20
N ALA A 435 -0.94 20.64 -13.91
CA ALA A 435 -2.27 20.54 -14.51
C ALA A 435 -2.21 19.75 -15.83
N ILE A 436 -3.11 18.78 -15.99
CA ILE A 436 -3.28 17.94 -17.18
C ILE A 436 -4.75 17.96 -17.55
N ASP A 437 -5.04 18.37 -18.77
CA ASP A 437 -6.42 18.44 -19.27
C ASP A 437 -7.15 17.11 -19.11
N GLY A 438 -8.38 17.16 -18.58
CA GLY A 438 -9.20 15.98 -18.29
C GLY A 438 -8.67 15.08 -17.16
N PHE A 439 -7.61 15.46 -16.43
CA PHE A 439 -7.04 14.63 -15.37
C PHE A 439 -6.69 15.40 -14.08
N SER A 440 -6.03 16.55 -14.19
CA SER A 440 -5.64 17.31 -13.00
C SER A 440 -5.76 18.83 -13.20
N ALA A 441 -6.02 19.55 -12.10
CA ALA A 441 -6.12 21.00 -12.08
C ALA A 441 -5.46 21.59 -10.82
N ILE A 442 -4.84 22.75 -10.95
CA ILE A 442 -4.30 23.52 -9.83
C ILE A 442 -5.29 24.64 -9.53
N VAL A 443 -5.76 24.71 -8.29
CA VAL A 443 -6.77 25.68 -7.85
C VAL A 443 -6.21 26.48 -6.68
N ASP A 444 -6.32 27.80 -6.74
CA ASP A 444 -5.91 28.67 -5.63
C ASP A 444 -6.93 28.66 -4.48
N ASN A 445 -6.46 28.94 -3.27
CA ASN A 445 -7.28 28.96 -2.06
C ASN A 445 -8.40 30.02 -2.12
N ALA A 446 -8.21 31.12 -2.86
CA ALA A 446 -9.24 32.14 -3.03
C ALA A 446 -10.42 31.61 -3.85
N THR A 447 -10.16 30.85 -4.92
CA THR A 447 -11.19 30.14 -5.70
C THR A 447 -11.92 29.10 -4.86
N LEU A 448 -11.20 28.33 -4.02
CA LEU A 448 -11.82 27.37 -3.10
C LEU A 448 -12.73 28.08 -2.10
N LYS A 449 -12.31 29.22 -1.56
CA LYS A 449 -13.13 30.08 -0.66
C LYS A 449 -14.38 30.59 -1.36
N ALA A 450 -14.26 31.09 -2.58
CA ALA A 450 -15.39 31.56 -3.40
C ALA A 450 -16.38 30.43 -3.71
N ASN A 451 -15.92 29.19 -3.80
CA ASN A 451 -16.73 27.98 -3.95
C ASN A 451 -17.17 27.36 -2.60
N GLU A 452 -17.20 28.15 -1.52
CA GLU A 452 -17.60 27.71 -0.18
C GLU A 452 -16.81 26.52 0.38
N TYR A 453 -15.53 26.45 0.04
CA TYR A 453 -14.63 25.35 0.40
C TYR A 453 -15.11 23.97 -0.05
N ASN A 454 -15.85 23.93 -1.13
CA ASN A 454 -16.29 22.69 -1.78
C ASN A 454 -15.12 22.11 -2.57
N LEU A 455 -14.68 20.90 -2.21
CA LEU A 455 -13.55 20.19 -2.79
C LEU A 455 -13.98 19.08 -3.76
N ASN A 456 -15.21 19.13 -4.31
CA ASN A 456 -15.65 18.12 -5.28
C ASN A 456 -14.71 18.13 -6.50
N ILE A 457 -14.03 17.00 -6.71
CA ILE A 457 -12.94 16.87 -7.67
C ILE A 457 -13.39 17.19 -9.09
N ARG A 458 -14.56 16.69 -9.52
CA ARG A 458 -15.09 16.93 -10.87
C ARG A 458 -15.42 18.38 -11.15
N ARG A 459 -15.57 19.22 -10.12
CA ARG A 459 -15.75 20.67 -10.29
C ARG A 459 -14.50 21.34 -10.87
N TYR A 460 -13.32 20.79 -10.58
CA TYR A 460 -12.02 21.38 -10.91
C TYR A 460 -11.26 20.58 -11.96
N ALA A 461 -11.30 19.26 -11.88
CA ALA A 461 -10.68 18.32 -12.81
C ALA A 461 -11.77 17.42 -13.42
N ASP A 462 -12.49 17.95 -14.42
CA ASP A 462 -13.52 17.19 -15.13
C ASP A 462 -12.88 16.30 -16.19
N ASN A 463 -13.09 15.00 -16.07
CA ASN A 463 -12.63 13.98 -17.01
C ASN A 463 -13.78 13.41 -17.85
N ALA A 464 -14.95 14.06 -17.85
CA ALA A 464 -16.04 13.65 -18.73
C ALA A 464 -15.56 13.75 -20.20
N PRO A 465 -15.77 12.71 -21.01
CA PRO A 465 -15.49 12.84 -22.44
C PRO A 465 -16.33 13.98 -22.99
N PRO A 466 -15.76 14.78 -23.92
CA PRO A 466 -16.57 15.75 -24.64
C PRO A 466 -17.78 15.03 -25.25
N PRO A 467 -18.95 15.66 -25.25
CA PRO A 467 -20.12 15.05 -25.85
C PRO A 467 -19.80 14.72 -27.31
N GLU A 468 -20.01 13.47 -27.70
CA GLU A 468 -19.83 13.07 -29.09
C GLU A 468 -20.77 13.89 -29.96
N PRO A 469 -20.28 14.54 -31.01
CA PRO A 469 -21.14 15.26 -31.92
C PRO A 469 -22.06 14.26 -32.63
N HIS A 470 -23.34 14.28 -32.31
CA HIS A 470 -24.33 13.45 -33.01
C HIS A 470 -24.63 14.01 -34.39
N ASP A 471 -24.06 13.43 -35.44
CA ASP A 471 -24.42 13.73 -36.82
C ASP A 471 -25.57 12.82 -37.27
N VAL A 472 -26.79 13.34 -37.12
CA VAL A 472 -28.03 12.63 -37.50
C VAL A 472 -28.01 12.21 -38.99
N ARG A 473 -27.43 13.03 -39.87
CA ARG A 473 -27.31 12.70 -41.28
C ARG A 473 -26.39 11.50 -41.52
N ALA A 474 -25.24 11.46 -40.81
CA ALA A 474 -24.33 10.32 -40.91
C ALA A 474 -25.02 9.04 -40.48
N HIS A 475 -25.84 9.07 -39.42
CA HIS A 475 -26.60 7.90 -38.96
C HIS A 475 -27.70 7.46 -39.96
N LEU A 476 -28.37 8.39 -40.60
CA LEU A 476 -29.49 8.07 -41.49
C LEU A 476 -29.08 7.76 -42.93
N VAL A 477 -28.06 8.43 -43.43
CA VAL A 477 -27.66 8.39 -44.86
C VAL A 477 -26.27 7.78 -45.06
N GLY A 478 -25.55 7.56 -43.98
CA GLY A 478 -24.17 7.10 -44.00
C GLY A 478 -23.17 8.21 -44.27
N GLY A 479 -21.87 7.87 -44.20
CA GLY A 479 -20.74 8.78 -44.26
C GLY A 479 -20.08 8.92 -42.89
N ILE A 480 -18.79 9.21 -42.89
CA ILE A 480 -17.98 9.42 -41.67
C ILE A 480 -17.71 10.93 -41.57
N PRO A 481 -18.23 11.62 -40.52
CA PRO A 481 -18.00 13.05 -40.36
C PRO A 481 -16.50 13.39 -40.31
N LYS A 482 -16.07 14.37 -41.11
CA LYS A 482 -14.66 14.85 -41.10
C LYS A 482 -14.26 15.39 -39.72
N ALA A 483 -15.22 15.97 -38.98
CA ALA A 483 -15.02 16.47 -37.63
C ALA A 483 -14.61 15.33 -36.65
N GLU A 484 -15.28 14.16 -36.74
CA GLU A 484 -14.94 12.98 -35.89
C GLU A 484 -13.57 12.43 -36.21
N VAL A 485 -13.19 12.37 -37.48
CA VAL A 485 -11.83 11.95 -37.90
C VAL A 485 -10.79 12.93 -37.40
N ALA A 486 -11.06 14.24 -37.47
CA ALA A 486 -10.15 15.28 -36.98
C ALA A 486 -9.99 15.23 -35.45
N GLU A 487 -11.05 14.92 -34.70
CA GLU A 487 -10.99 14.71 -33.24
C GLU A 487 -10.05 13.55 -32.86
N LYS A 488 -10.00 12.52 -33.66
CA LYS A 488 -9.13 11.35 -33.46
C LYS A 488 -7.72 11.51 -34.10
N ALA A 489 -7.36 12.71 -34.60
CA ALA A 489 -6.10 12.95 -35.31
C ALA A 489 -4.86 12.55 -34.48
N LYS A 490 -4.87 12.81 -33.17
CA LYS A 490 -3.77 12.38 -32.25
C LYS A 490 -3.62 10.86 -32.24
N LEU A 491 -4.71 10.09 -32.19
CA LEU A 491 -4.69 8.63 -32.21
C LEU A 491 -4.12 8.09 -33.53
N PHE A 492 -4.58 8.62 -34.66
CA PHE A 492 -4.06 8.24 -35.96
C PHE A 492 -2.57 8.54 -36.09
N SER A 493 -2.13 9.73 -35.69
CA SER A 493 -0.72 10.13 -35.74
C SER A 493 0.16 9.27 -34.80
N ALA A 494 -0.32 8.97 -33.59
CA ALA A 494 0.42 8.12 -32.64
C ALA A 494 0.71 6.74 -33.24
N HIS A 495 -0.25 6.16 -33.94
CA HIS A 495 -0.12 4.85 -34.59
C HIS A 495 0.55 4.92 -35.97
N GLY A 496 0.86 6.11 -36.49
CA GLY A 496 1.43 6.28 -37.81
C GLY A 496 0.46 6.01 -38.97
N LEU A 497 -0.85 5.99 -38.68
CA LEU A 497 -1.89 5.78 -39.68
C LEU A 497 -2.38 7.10 -40.24
N ASN A 498 -2.30 7.26 -41.58
CA ASN A 498 -3.00 8.36 -42.24
C ASN A 498 -4.47 7.95 -42.47
N PRO A 499 -5.47 8.69 -41.94
CA PRO A 499 -6.88 8.37 -42.19
C PRO A 499 -7.23 8.18 -43.68
N LEU A 500 -6.56 8.90 -44.58
CA LEU A 500 -6.79 8.81 -46.03
C LEU A 500 -6.31 7.50 -46.65
N ASP A 501 -5.56 6.66 -45.93
CA ASP A 501 -5.24 5.29 -46.36
C ASP A 501 -6.47 4.36 -46.29
N LEU A 502 -7.44 4.71 -45.44
CA LEU A 502 -8.67 3.96 -45.25
C LEU A 502 -9.93 4.67 -45.78
N LEU A 503 -9.86 5.99 -45.89
CA LEU A 503 -10.99 6.86 -46.16
C LEU A 503 -10.80 7.64 -47.45
N ILE A 504 -11.85 7.84 -48.20
CA ILE A 504 -11.92 8.71 -49.38
C ILE A 504 -12.91 9.86 -49.14
N GLU A 505 -12.64 10.99 -49.72
CA GLU A 505 -13.53 12.15 -49.60
C GLU A 505 -14.87 11.91 -50.35
N ARG A 506 -15.99 11.99 -49.63
CA ARG A 506 -17.33 11.89 -50.18
C ARG A 506 -17.83 13.25 -50.62
N ASP A 507 -17.72 14.22 -49.72
CA ASP A 507 -18.11 15.61 -49.94
C ASP A 507 -17.36 16.55 -48.94
N ALA A 508 -17.77 17.83 -48.87
CA ALA A 508 -17.13 18.81 -47.99
C ALA A 508 -17.18 18.43 -46.49
N ARG A 509 -18.14 17.60 -46.06
CA ARG A 509 -18.38 17.28 -44.65
C ARG A 509 -18.11 15.82 -44.28
N TYR A 510 -18.09 14.90 -45.23
CA TYR A 510 -18.02 13.45 -44.97
C TYR A 510 -16.93 12.76 -45.77
N PHE A 511 -16.42 11.70 -45.17
CA PHE A 511 -15.65 10.63 -45.82
C PHE A 511 -16.52 9.39 -46.04
N ASP A 512 -16.10 8.52 -46.95
CA ASP A 512 -16.53 7.13 -47.06
C ASP A 512 -15.30 6.21 -46.88
N PHE A 513 -15.54 4.94 -46.57
CA PHE A 513 -14.45 3.96 -46.66
C PHE A 513 -13.99 3.81 -48.12
N ALA A 514 -12.69 3.59 -48.28
CA ALA A 514 -12.12 3.27 -49.60
C ALA A 514 -12.83 2.05 -50.20
N PRO A 515 -13.05 1.97 -51.54
CA PRO A 515 -13.78 0.88 -52.18
C PRO A 515 -13.22 -0.51 -51.88
N ALA A 516 -11.92 -0.62 -51.62
CA ALA A 516 -11.27 -1.87 -51.21
C ALA A 516 -11.71 -2.35 -49.80
N LEU A 517 -12.33 -1.48 -49.02
CA LEU A 517 -12.79 -1.75 -47.65
C LEU A 517 -14.32 -1.89 -47.56
N ALA A 518 -14.90 -2.60 -48.53
CA ALA A 518 -16.35 -2.73 -48.65
C ALA A 518 -17.02 -3.51 -47.51
N THR A 519 -16.27 -4.21 -46.67
CA THR A 519 -16.77 -4.99 -45.54
C THR A 519 -15.98 -4.69 -44.26
N ARG A 520 -16.64 -4.83 -43.10
CA ARG A 520 -15.98 -4.71 -41.80
C ARG A 520 -14.78 -5.66 -41.66
N GLN A 521 -14.85 -6.84 -42.28
CA GLN A 521 -13.79 -7.86 -42.23
C GLN A 521 -12.52 -7.44 -42.97
N SER A 522 -12.62 -6.55 -43.99
CA SER A 522 -11.46 -6.04 -44.72
C SER A 522 -10.68 -4.94 -43.96
N LEU A 523 -11.26 -4.31 -42.93
CA LEU A 523 -10.61 -3.24 -42.16
C LEU A 523 -9.39 -3.72 -41.38
N LYS A 524 -9.52 -4.84 -40.68
CA LYS A 524 -8.41 -5.35 -39.85
C LYS A 524 -7.16 -5.69 -40.69
N PRO A 525 -7.26 -6.46 -41.79
CA PRO A 525 -6.08 -6.70 -42.64
C PRO A 525 -5.48 -5.41 -43.23
N ALA A 526 -6.32 -4.40 -43.60
CA ALA A 526 -5.85 -3.16 -44.13
C ALA A 526 -5.06 -2.34 -43.09
N ILE A 527 -5.52 -2.33 -41.84
CA ILE A 527 -4.81 -1.69 -40.73
C ILE A 527 -3.51 -2.43 -40.41
N GLU A 528 -3.54 -3.75 -40.25
CA GLU A 528 -2.37 -4.57 -39.97
C GLU A 528 -1.32 -4.53 -41.09
N GLY A 529 -1.75 -4.37 -42.35
CA GLY A 529 -0.87 -4.20 -43.51
C GLY A 529 -0.41 -2.79 -43.78
N ASN A 530 -0.87 -1.79 -43.00
CA ASN A 530 -0.53 -0.38 -43.26
C ASN A 530 0.96 -0.10 -42.99
N ALA A 531 1.62 0.54 -43.96
CA ALA A 531 3.05 0.82 -43.90
C ALA A 531 3.44 1.73 -42.72
N GLY A 532 2.62 2.73 -42.38
CA GLY A 532 2.85 3.63 -41.26
C GLY A 532 2.75 2.92 -39.90
N ILE A 533 1.76 2.06 -39.73
CA ILE A 533 1.60 1.23 -38.52
C ILE A 533 2.80 0.28 -38.38
N ASN A 534 3.15 -0.45 -39.44
CA ASN A 534 4.28 -1.37 -39.42
C ASN A 534 5.62 -0.64 -39.13
N ALA A 535 5.80 0.59 -39.64
CA ALA A 535 6.96 1.40 -39.32
C ALA A 535 7.01 1.81 -37.84
N LYS A 536 5.86 2.13 -37.23
CA LYS A 536 5.76 2.42 -35.77
C LYS A 536 6.09 1.20 -34.92
N GLU A 537 5.54 0.02 -35.27
CA GLU A 537 5.86 -1.23 -34.59
C GLU A 537 7.35 -1.58 -34.70
N ALA A 538 7.94 -1.43 -35.88
CA ALA A 538 9.36 -1.65 -36.09
C ALA A 538 10.22 -0.69 -35.26
N ALA A 539 9.83 0.59 -35.17
CA ALA A 539 10.54 1.58 -34.38
C ALA A 539 10.51 1.25 -32.87
N ILE A 540 9.36 0.81 -32.33
CA ILE A 540 9.26 0.39 -30.92
C ILE A 540 10.15 -0.83 -30.67
N ARG A 541 10.06 -1.85 -31.53
CA ARG A 541 10.87 -3.07 -31.41
C ARG A 541 12.36 -2.75 -31.42
N ALA A 542 12.81 -1.92 -32.37
CA ALA A 542 14.20 -1.52 -32.48
C ALA A 542 14.69 -0.72 -31.25
N ALA A 543 13.87 0.22 -30.76
CA ALA A 543 14.20 0.99 -29.57
C ALA A 543 14.27 0.10 -28.31
N PHE A 544 13.34 -0.84 -28.16
CA PHE A 544 13.37 -1.81 -27.08
C PHE A 544 14.59 -2.73 -27.14
N GLU A 545 14.91 -3.28 -28.31
CA GLU A 545 16.06 -4.16 -28.49
C GLU A 545 17.38 -3.43 -28.19
N GLN A 546 17.51 -2.20 -28.67
CA GLN A 546 18.69 -1.35 -28.38
C GLN A 546 18.81 -1.06 -26.88
N TRP A 547 17.70 -0.68 -26.25
CA TRP A 547 17.66 -0.44 -24.81
C TRP A 547 18.00 -1.70 -24.01
N TRP A 548 17.41 -2.85 -24.36
CA TRP A 548 17.67 -4.13 -23.71
C TRP A 548 19.14 -4.56 -23.83
N GLN A 549 19.75 -4.44 -25.00
CA GLN A 549 21.17 -4.74 -25.20
C GLN A 549 22.07 -3.87 -24.32
N ALA A 550 21.74 -2.59 -24.15
CA ALA A 550 22.50 -1.68 -23.31
C ALA A 550 22.42 -2.00 -21.82
N HIS A 551 21.31 -2.58 -21.35
CA HIS A 551 21.04 -2.77 -19.91
C HIS A 551 21.12 -4.22 -19.43
N SER A 552 20.95 -5.23 -20.29
CA SER A 552 20.97 -6.66 -19.91
C SER A 552 22.27 -7.09 -19.24
N ALA A 553 23.41 -6.56 -19.67
CA ALA A 553 24.72 -6.86 -19.06
C ALA A 553 24.81 -6.37 -17.60
N ARG A 554 24.15 -5.25 -17.27
CA ARG A 554 24.11 -4.71 -15.89
C ARG A 554 23.30 -5.59 -14.97
N ILE A 555 22.20 -6.16 -15.45
CA ILE A 555 21.38 -7.13 -14.72
C ILE A 555 22.22 -8.37 -14.40
N THR A 556 22.93 -8.90 -15.40
CA THR A 556 23.81 -10.05 -15.21
C THR A 556 24.95 -9.76 -14.21
N ALA A 557 25.49 -8.54 -14.22
CA ALA A 557 26.57 -8.13 -13.31
C ALA A 557 26.14 -8.05 -11.83
N LEU A 558 24.85 -8.01 -11.52
CA LEU A 558 24.35 -8.06 -10.12
C LEU A 558 24.84 -9.32 -9.37
N SER A 559 25.01 -10.42 -10.06
CA SER A 559 25.44 -11.70 -9.46
C SER A 559 26.82 -11.68 -8.80
N GLY A 560 27.62 -10.64 -9.01
CA GLY A 560 28.92 -10.44 -8.39
C GLY A 560 28.98 -9.38 -7.28
N GLN A 561 27.84 -8.81 -6.90
CA GLN A 561 27.75 -7.63 -6.03
C GLN A 561 26.96 -7.88 -4.73
N MET A 562 27.23 -8.98 -4.07
CA MET A 562 26.45 -9.49 -2.93
C MET A 562 26.17 -8.47 -1.81
N ASP A 563 27.06 -7.50 -1.58
CA ASP A 563 26.96 -6.56 -0.45
C ASP A 563 26.63 -5.11 -0.88
N ASN A 564 26.24 -4.89 -2.14
CA ASN A 564 26.03 -3.54 -2.67
C ASN A 564 24.54 -3.25 -2.98
N ALA A 565 23.76 -2.97 -1.94
CA ALA A 565 22.35 -2.55 -2.11
C ALA A 565 22.21 -1.33 -3.02
N ALA A 566 23.18 -0.40 -3.00
CA ALA A 566 23.19 0.78 -3.86
C ALA A 566 23.20 0.44 -5.36
N SER A 567 23.78 -0.71 -5.76
CA SER A 567 23.79 -1.14 -7.16
C SER A 567 22.40 -1.47 -7.70
N LEU A 568 21.54 -2.06 -6.86
CA LEU A 568 20.17 -2.42 -7.23
C LEU A 568 19.28 -1.16 -7.33
N VAL A 569 19.46 -0.22 -6.39
CA VAL A 569 18.76 1.07 -6.39
C VAL A 569 19.11 1.89 -7.62
N SER A 570 20.42 1.99 -7.93
CA SER A 570 20.90 2.66 -9.13
C SER A 570 20.37 2.00 -10.41
N LEU A 571 20.39 0.66 -10.47
CA LEU A 571 19.86 -0.07 -11.62
C LEU A 571 18.38 0.24 -11.85
N ARG A 572 17.57 0.24 -10.78
CA ARG A 572 16.13 0.56 -10.87
C ARG A 572 15.89 1.96 -11.44
N ALA A 573 16.56 2.96 -10.88
CA ALA A 573 16.43 4.35 -11.31
C ALA A 573 16.81 4.50 -12.79
N ASP A 574 17.94 3.93 -13.18
CA ASP A 574 18.45 4.01 -14.53
C ASP A 574 17.57 3.27 -15.56
N LEU A 575 17.01 2.11 -15.18
CA LEU A 575 16.06 1.38 -16.04
C LEU A 575 14.80 2.20 -16.29
N LEU A 576 14.23 2.81 -15.25
CA LEU A 576 13.03 3.65 -15.35
C LEU A 576 13.27 4.86 -16.25
N GLU A 577 14.36 5.59 -16.02
CA GLU A 577 14.66 6.81 -16.76
C GLU A 577 15.06 6.53 -18.21
N SER A 578 15.99 5.60 -18.43
CA SER A 578 16.50 5.30 -19.78
C SER A 578 15.44 4.67 -20.69
N PHE A 579 14.54 3.85 -20.13
CA PHE A 579 13.43 3.28 -20.90
C PHE A 579 12.46 4.36 -21.36
N SER A 580 12.09 5.26 -20.45
CA SER A 580 11.24 6.41 -20.79
C SER A 580 11.86 7.25 -21.89
N GLN A 581 13.13 7.64 -21.76
CA GLN A 581 13.84 8.41 -22.78
C GLN A 581 13.89 7.70 -24.15
N SER A 582 14.03 6.37 -24.16
CA SER A 582 14.13 5.59 -25.40
C SER A 582 12.80 5.46 -26.16
N LEU A 583 11.67 5.41 -25.44
CA LEU A 583 10.37 5.04 -26.03
C LEU A 583 9.38 6.21 -26.13
N GLU A 584 9.47 7.21 -25.27
CA GLU A 584 8.58 8.38 -25.29
C GLU A 584 8.64 9.14 -26.64
N ALA A 585 9.83 9.24 -27.22
CA ALA A 585 10.04 9.94 -28.51
C ALA A 585 9.29 9.30 -29.69
N ILE A 586 8.92 8.02 -29.58
CA ILE A 586 8.16 7.33 -30.63
C ILE A 586 6.70 7.80 -30.65
N GLY A 587 6.15 8.21 -29.48
CA GLY A 587 4.85 8.84 -29.37
C GLY A 587 3.65 7.91 -29.58
N LEU A 588 3.82 6.58 -29.42
CA LEU A 588 2.71 5.62 -29.44
C LEU A 588 2.04 5.49 -28.08
N LEU A 589 2.83 5.33 -27.03
CA LEU A 589 2.38 5.26 -25.65
C LEU A 589 2.53 6.62 -24.99
N ASP A 590 1.65 6.97 -24.07
CA ASP A 590 1.88 8.14 -23.24
C ASP A 590 3.04 7.91 -22.26
N PRO A 591 3.69 8.97 -21.75
CA PRO A 591 4.85 8.85 -20.87
C PRO A 591 4.58 8.02 -19.60
N PHE A 592 3.36 8.05 -19.07
CA PHE A 592 3.01 7.31 -17.87
C PHE A 592 2.86 5.81 -18.13
N GLN A 593 2.30 5.45 -19.32
CA GLN A 593 2.26 4.05 -19.75
C GLN A 593 3.68 3.48 -19.93
N VAL A 594 4.57 4.24 -20.52
CA VAL A 594 5.99 3.85 -20.69
C VAL A 594 6.64 3.61 -19.34
N ARG A 595 6.52 4.55 -18.41
CA ARG A 595 7.03 4.40 -17.03
C ARG A 595 6.39 3.22 -16.30
N GLY A 596 5.10 3.04 -16.47
CA GLY A 596 4.33 1.94 -15.89
C GLY A 596 4.80 0.55 -16.31
N ILE A 597 5.22 0.39 -17.58
CA ILE A 597 5.78 -0.87 -18.09
C ILE A 597 7.02 -1.26 -17.29
N VAL A 598 7.98 -0.35 -17.11
CA VAL A 598 9.21 -0.63 -16.36
C VAL A 598 8.95 -0.78 -14.86
N ALA A 599 8.07 0.05 -14.30
CA ALA A 599 7.67 -0.08 -12.90
C ALA A 599 6.99 -1.43 -12.65
N GLY A 600 6.16 -1.91 -13.59
CA GLY A 600 5.55 -3.23 -13.57
C GLY A 600 6.57 -4.36 -13.66
N PHE A 601 7.50 -4.26 -14.61
CA PHE A 601 8.61 -5.21 -14.75
C PHE A 601 9.42 -5.29 -13.46
N TRP A 602 9.84 -4.15 -12.91
CA TRP A 602 10.56 -4.11 -11.64
C TRP A 602 9.78 -4.74 -10.51
N TYR A 603 8.50 -4.43 -10.38
CA TYR A 603 7.65 -4.99 -9.35
C TYR A 603 7.53 -6.52 -9.42
N GLN A 604 7.43 -7.06 -10.63
CA GLN A 604 7.32 -8.50 -10.86
C GLN A 604 8.65 -9.23 -10.61
N THR A 605 9.78 -8.57 -10.87
CA THR A 605 11.11 -9.20 -10.87
C THR A 605 12.04 -8.75 -9.73
N LYS A 606 11.56 -7.88 -8.82
CA LYS A 606 12.42 -7.34 -7.75
C LYS A 606 13.02 -8.42 -6.84
N TYR A 607 12.29 -9.47 -6.58
CA TYR A 607 12.73 -10.57 -5.72
C TYR A 607 13.76 -11.46 -6.43
N GLU A 608 13.60 -11.66 -7.73
CA GLU A 608 14.60 -12.34 -8.55
C GLU A 608 15.90 -11.54 -8.61
N PHE A 609 15.84 -10.21 -8.71
CA PHE A 609 17.01 -9.36 -8.63
C PHE A 609 17.70 -9.41 -7.25
N LEU A 610 16.93 -9.39 -6.17
CA LEU A 610 17.45 -9.56 -4.82
C LEU A 610 18.11 -10.93 -4.64
N THR A 611 17.49 -11.98 -5.15
CA THR A 611 18.03 -13.35 -5.12
C THR A 611 19.29 -13.47 -5.97
N LEU A 612 19.29 -12.89 -7.17
CA LEU A 612 20.44 -12.84 -8.07
C LEU A 612 21.64 -12.15 -7.40
N GLN A 613 21.39 -11.02 -6.74
CA GLN A 613 22.39 -10.28 -6.00
C GLN A 613 22.93 -11.07 -4.79
N ALA A 614 22.05 -11.66 -3.99
CA ALA A 614 22.40 -12.34 -2.76
C ALA A 614 23.07 -13.72 -3.00
N ARG A 615 22.65 -14.47 -4.01
CA ARG A 615 23.03 -15.88 -4.22
C ARG A 615 23.72 -16.16 -5.54
N GLY A 616 23.75 -15.22 -6.46
CA GLY A 616 24.31 -15.35 -7.80
C GLY A 616 23.49 -16.21 -8.76
N ALA A 617 23.79 -16.09 -10.07
CA ALA A 617 23.02 -16.70 -11.16
C ALA A 617 22.93 -18.24 -11.09
N LYS A 618 23.97 -18.92 -10.57
CA LYS A 618 23.98 -20.40 -10.47
C LYS A 618 22.91 -20.97 -9.53
N ASN A 619 22.42 -20.17 -8.59
CA ASN A 619 21.42 -20.60 -7.63
C ASN A 619 20.00 -20.25 -8.05
N LEU A 620 19.80 -19.26 -8.92
CA LEU A 620 18.51 -18.95 -9.54
C LEU A 620 17.97 -20.15 -10.34
N PHE A 621 18.81 -20.82 -11.11
CA PHE A 621 18.42 -21.98 -11.93
C PHE A 621 18.20 -23.28 -11.15
N LYS A 622 18.44 -23.30 -9.84
CA LYS A 622 18.13 -24.47 -8.98
C LYS A 622 16.72 -24.39 -8.36
N ILE A 623 16.07 -23.26 -8.51
CA ILE A 623 14.75 -22.96 -7.92
C ILE A 623 13.65 -23.23 -8.96
N PHE A 624 13.96 -23.17 -10.24
CA PHE A 624 13.14 -23.59 -11.38
C PHE A 624 13.57 -25.00 -11.85
#